data_828eb88a15853b0ad926f6b022596fd8
#
_entry.id   828eb88a15853b0ad926f6b022596fd8
#
_cell.length_a   1.000
_cell.length_b   1.000
_cell.length_c   1.000
_cell.angle_alpha   90.00
_cell.angle_beta   90.00
_cell.angle_gamma   90.00
#
_symmetry.space_group_name_H-M   'P 1'
#
loop_
_entity.id
_entity.type
_entity.pdbx_description
1 polymer ?
#
loop_
_entity_poly.entity_id
_entity_poly.type
_entity_poly.pdbx_seq_one_letter_code
_entity_poly.pdbx_strand_id
1 'polypeptide(L)'
;MDPAALLDRIRVVCVNTLYGGNVGSICRAMMNCGLHRLTLVNPAPEIDRDPELRKMALKALSIYENRTTALSLAEAVADCGAVAVTSGIDGFHREQARGPRDWAPDLLEAAAHRPVALVFGAEDKGLCNDDLKLGTHWIRIPTDPAYSSLNLSQAVLLCA
;
A
#
# COMPACT_ATOMS: atom_id res chain seq x y z
N MET A 1 -22.76 -2.23 -6.91
CA MET A 1 -22.29 -1.79 -5.56
C MET A 1 -21.99 -0.31 -5.64
N ASP A 2 -22.30 0.43 -4.59
CA ASP A 2 -21.94 1.84 -4.50
C ASP A 2 -20.41 2.01 -4.57
N PRO A 3 -19.88 2.95 -5.38
CA PRO A 3 -18.44 3.18 -5.49
C PRO A 3 -17.74 3.41 -4.15
N ALA A 4 -18.35 4.15 -3.23
CA ALA A 4 -17.78 4.39 -1.90
C ALA A 4 -17.66 3.11 -1.08
N ALA A 5 -18.67 2.23 -1.14
CA ALA A 5 -18.64 0.93 -0.47
C ALA A 5 -17.59 -0.02 -1.08
N LEU A 6 -17.29 0.14 -2.37
CA LEU A 6 -16.26 -0.62 -3.05
C LEU A 6 -14.86 -0.17 -2.59
N LEU A 7 -14.63 1.15 -2.57
CA LEU A 7 -13.36 1.71 -2.10
C LEU A 7 -13.08 1.39 -0.63
N ASP A 8 -14.13 1.28 0.21
CA ASP A 8 -13.96 0.88 1.62
C ASP A 8 -13.50 -0.57 1.80
N ARG A 9 -13.48 -1.37 0.76
CA ARG A 9 -12.91 -2.73 0.75
C ARG A 9 -11.44 -2.78 0.28
N ILE A 10 -10.90 -1.65 -0.16
CA ILE A 10 -9.50 -1.57 -0.56
C ILE A 10 -8.67 -1.15 0.66
N ARG A 11 -7.71 -1.99 1.01
CA ARG A 11 -6.79 -1.81 2.13
C ARG A 11 -5.41 -1.45 1.61
N VAL A 12 -4.85 -0.34 2.06
CA VAL A 12 -3.44 0.00 1.85
C VAL A 12 -2.63 -0.64 2.96
N VAL A 13 -1.66 -1.47 2.61
CA VAL A 13 -0.79 -2.20 3.54
C VAL A 13 0.65 -1.75 3.35
N CYS A 14 1.26 -1.20 4.38
CA CYS A 14 2.67 -0.78 4.37
C CYS A 14 3.49 -1.69 5.29
N VAL A 15 4.51 -2.35 4.73
CA VAL A 15 5.34 -3.34 5.42
C VAL A 15 6.68 -2.73 5.80
N ASN A 16 7.05 -2.85 7.08
CA ASN A 16 8.32 -2.37 7.64
C ASN A 16 8.58 -0.88 7.38
N THR A 17 7.54 -0.05 7.45
CA THR A 17 7.64 1.40 7.24
C THR A 17 8.55 2.04 8.28
N LEU A 18 9.43 2.95 7.86
CA LEU A 18 10.47 3.54 8.71
C LEU A 18 10.14 4.95 9.20
N TYR A 19 9.46 5.78 8.39
CA TYR A 19 9.33 7.21 8.63
C TYR A 19 7.88 7.64 8.79
N GLY A 20 7.58 8.32 9.90
CA GLY A 20 6.24 8.85 10.19
C GLY A 20 5.77 9.88 9.15
N GLY A 21 6.68 10.71 8.62
CA GLY A 21 6.35 11.66 7.56
C GLY A 21 5.81 10.99 6.28
N ASN A 22 6.36 9.83 5.90
CA ASN A 22 5.82 9.05 4.79
C ASN A 22 4.42 8.50 5.12
N VAL A 23 4.22 7.98 6.32
CA VAL A 23 2.91 7.47 6.76
C VAL A 23 1.87 8.58 6.76
N GLY A 24 2.20 9.77 7.25
CA GLY A 24 1.33 10.94 7.20
C GLY A 24 0.95 11.32 5.76
N SER A 25 1.92 11.34 4.87
CA SER A 25 1.70 11.63 3.45
C SER A 25 0.87 10.54 2.76
N ILE A 26 1.05 9.26 3.13
CA ILE A 26 0.22 8.14 2.68
C ILE A 26 -1.23 8.34 3.10
N CYS A 27 -1.49 8.66 4.37
CA CYS A 27 -2.85 8.94 4.84
C CYS A 27 -3.52 10.04 4.02
N ARG A 28 -2.78 11.09 3.70
CA ARG A 28 -3.28 12.20 2.87
C ARG A 28 -3.58 11.74 1.44
N ALA A 29 -2.70 10.97 0.81
CA ALA A 29 -2.93 10.38 -0.51
C ALA A 29 -4.19 9.49 -0.51
N MET A 30 -4.33 8.62 0.48
CA MET A 30 -5.49 7.75 0.66
C MET A 30 -6.78 8.55 0.78
N MET A 31 -6.81 9.57 1.63
CA MET A 31 -8.00 10.42 1.80
C MET A 31 -8.39 11.14 0.50
N ASN A 32 -7.41 11.63 -0.27
CA ASN A 32 -7.64 12.26 -1.56
C ASN A 32 -8.30 11.29 -2.56
N CYS A 33 -8.01 10.01 -2.47
CA CYS A 33 -8.54 8.96 -3.35
C CYS A 33 -9.77 8.22 -2.76
N GLY A 34 -10.26 8.62 -1.59
CA GLY A 34 -11.41 7.99 -0.94
C GLY A 34 -11.12 6.64 -0.29
N LEU A 35 -9.84 6.34 -0.03
CA LEU A 35 -9.41 5.13 0.67
C LEU A 35 -9.22 5.43 2.16
N HIS A 36 -9.74 4.56 3.03
CA HIS A 36 -9.73 4.80 4.47
C HIS A 36 -9.11 3.68 5.30
N ARG A 37 -8.82 2.52 4.71
CA ARG A 37 -8.29 1.36 5.44
C ARG A 37 -6.78 1.25 5.30
N LEU A 38 -6.07 1.68 6.34
CA LEU A 38 -4.61 1.54 6.45
C LEU A 38 -4.27 0.38 7.38
N THR A 39 -3.33 -0.46 6.95
CA THR A 39 -2.69 -1.47 7.80
C THR A 39 -1.18 -1.26 7.78
N LEU A 40 -0.58 -1.22 8.95
CA LEU A 40 0.88 -1.19 9.11
C LEU A 40 1.35 -2.56 9.61
N VAL A 41 2.25 -3.17 8.86
CA VAL A 41 2.88 -4.44 9.22
C VAL A 41 4.26 -4.13 9.78
N ASN A 42 4.49 -4.49 11.05
CA ASN A 42 5.77 -4.31 11.72
C ASN A 42 6.40 -2.91 11.47
N PRO A 43 5.69 -1.80 11.74
CA PRO A 43 6.22 -0.46 11.54
C PRO A 43 7.35 -0.17 12.53
N ALA A 44 8.25 0.74 12.18
CA ALA A 44 9.28 1.21 13.11
C ALA A 44 8.63 1.82 14.37
N PRO A 45 9.14 1.52 15.58
CA PRO A 45 8.51 1.93 16.83
C PRO A 45 8.49 3.46 17.04
N GLU A 46 9.33 4.20 16.31
CA GLU A 46 9.42 5.65 16.40
C GLU A 46 8.32 6.39 15.64
N ILE A 47 7.58 5.70 14.76
CA ILE A 47 6.56 6.32 13.89
C ILE A 47 5.51 7.08 14.72
N ASP A 48 5.03 6.50 15.81
CA ASP A 48 4.02 7.14 16.68
C ASP A 48 4.49 8.46 17.30
N ARG A 49 5.79 8.63 17.46
CA ARG A 49 6.43 9.80 18.07
C ARG A 49 7.02 10.77 17.06
N ASP A 50 7.01 10.41 15.77
CA ASP A 50 7.54 11.27 14.72
C ASP A 50 6.62 12.48 14.50
N PRO A 51 7.08 13.72 14.77
CA PRO A 51 6.27 14.91 14.61
C PRO A 51 5.86 15.15 13.14
N GLU A 52 6.64 14.65 12.18
CA GLU A 52 6.33 14.78 10.76
C GLU A 52 5.09 13.99 10.36
N LEU A 53 4.73 12.93 11.09
CA LEU A 53 3.50 12.17 10.84
C LEU A 53 2.27 13.09 10.86
N ARG A 54 2.06 13.81 11.94
CA ARG A 54 0.90 14.71 12.10
C ARG A 54 0.96 15.89 11.14
N LYS A 55 2.15 16.44 10.95
CA LYS A 55 2.40 17.56 10.06
C LYS A 55 2.05 17.21 8.61
N MET A 56 2.38 16.02 8.15
CA MET A 56 2.12 15.57 6.78
C MET A 56 0.70 15.03 6.58
N ALA A 57 0.11 14.40 7.60
CA ALA A 57 -1.24 13.84 7.53
C ALA A 57 -2.33 14.91 7.50
N LEU A 58 -2.17 16.00 8.27
CA LEU A 58 -3.19 17.06 8.40
C LEU A 58 -4.57 16.47 8.77
N LYS A 59 -5.60 16.75 7.98
CA LYS A 59 -6.97 16.25 8.18
C LYS A 59 -7.07 14.72 8.03
N ALA A 60 -6.13 14.09 7.33
CA ALA A 60 -6.10 12.65 7.12
C ALA A 60 -5.51 11.87 8.31
N LEU A 61 -5.19 12.53 9.43
CA LEU A 61 -4.68 11.87 10.62
C LEU A 61 -5.65 10.80 11.15
N SER A 62 -6.94 10.97 10.95
CA SER A 62 -7.96 9.99 11.31
C SER A 62 -7.75 8.61 10.67
N ILE A 63 -7.17 8.53 9.46
CA ILE A 63 -6.82 7.26 8.82
C ILE A 63 -5.73 6.55 9.63
N TYR A 64 -4.71 7.29 10.07
CA TYR A 64 -3.67 6.74 10.94
C TYR A 64 -4.21 6.30 12.31
N GLU A 65 -5.07 7.11 12.92
CA GLU A 65 -5.65 6.82 14.24
C GLU A 65 -6.53 5.56 14.21
N ASN A 66 -7.22 5.29 13.09
CA ASN A 66 -8.06 4.11 12.88
C ASN A 66 -7.34 2.94 12.18
N ARG A 67 -6.02 3.03 12.01
CA ARG A 67 -5.25 1.96 11.37
C ARG A 67 -5.32 0.65 12.12
N THR A 68 -5.13 -0.43 11.38
CA THR A 68 -4.82 -1.74 11.95
C THR A 68 -3.31 -1.96 11.94
N THR A 69 -2.83 -2.83 12.81
CA THR A 69 -1.44 -3.29 12.84
C THR A 69 -1.40 -4.80 12.76
N ALA A 70 -0.37 -5.35 12.14
CA ALA A 70 -0.14 -6.78 12.03
C ALA A 70 1.34 -7.10 12.23
N LEU A 71 1.65 -8.32 12.65
CA LEU A 71 3.02 -8.78 12.85
C LEU A 71 3.65 -9.30 11.55
N SER A 72 2.83 -9.69 10.57
CA SER A 72 3.28 -10.19 9.28
C SER A 72 2.33 -9.79 8.15
N LEU A 73 2.84 -9.77 6.92
CA LEU A 73 1.99 -9.54 5.74
C LEU A 73 0.94 -10.65 5.59
N ALA A 74 1.30 -11.91 5.87
CA ALA A 74 0.36 -13.03 5.79
C ALA A 74 -0.86 -12.82 6.70
N GLU A 75 -0.65 -12.31 7.93
CA GLU A 75 -1.73 -11.94 8.84
C GLU A 75 -2.57 -10.79 8.27
N ALA A 76 -1.91 -9.74 7.77
CA ALA A 76 -2.57 -8.53 7.27
C ALA A 76 -3.49 -8.77 6.06
N VAL A 77 -3.24 -9.82 5.27
CA VAL A 77 -3.96 -10.11 4.02
C VAL A 77 -4.76 -11.42 4.07
N ALA A 78 -4.86 -12.08 5.21
CA ALA A 78 -5.48 -13.40 5.34
C ALA A 78 -6.95 -13.45 4.88
N ASP A 79 -7.69 -12.36 5.01
CA ASP A 79 -9.08 -12.21 4.59
C ASP A 79 -9.24 -11.66 3.15
N CYS A 80 -8.14 -11.26 2.50
CA CYS A 80 -8.19 -10.63 1.18
C CYS A 80 -8.47 -11.65 0.06
N GLY A 81 -9.26 -11.24 -0.93
CA GLY A 81 -9.51 -11.99 -2.15
C GLY A 81 -8.44 -11.74 -3.23
N ALA A 82 -7.82 -10.58 -3.19
CA ALA A 82 -6.69 -10.22 -4.03
C ALA A 82 -5.65 -9.43 -3.24
N VAL A 83 -4.38 -9.69 -3.54
CA VAL A 83 -3.22 -9.06 -2.92
C VAL A 83 -2.33 -8.51 -4.03
N ALA A 84 -2.36 -7.19 -4.22
CA ALA A 84 -1.55 -6.50 -5.21
C ALA A 84 -0.26 -6.00 -4.54
N VAL A 85 0.85 -6.65 -4.84
CA VAL A 85 2.16 -6.30 -4.29
C VAL A 85 2.93 -5.40 -5.26
N THR A 86 3.55 -4.35 -4.75
CA THR A 86 4.38 -3.46 -5.55
C THR A 86 5.83 -3.93 -5.55
N SER A 87 6.47 -3.89 -6.72
CA SER A 87 7.88 -4.20 -6.87
C SER A 87 8.55 -3.15 -7.76
N GLY A 88 9.60 -2.51 -7.24
CA GLY A 88 10.40 -1.55 -7.99
C GLY A 88 11.62 -2.16 -8.66
N ILE A 89 11.96 -3.40 -8.37
CA ILE A 89 13.19 -4.06 -8.81
C ILE A 89 12.86 -5.19 -9.79
N ASP A 90 13.72 -5.37 -10.79
CA ASP A 90 13.72 -6.51 -11.69
C ASP A 90 13.94 -7.80 -10.89
N GLY A 91 12.87 -8.52 -10.60
CA GLY A 91 12.91 -9.72 -9.77
C GLY A 91 11.82 -10.71 -10.12
N PHE A 92 11.57 -11.60 -9.19
CA PHE A 92 10.55 -12.64 -9.23
C PHE A 92 9.23 -12.09 -9.76
N HIS A 93 8.64 -12.72 -10.79
CA HIS A 93 7.39 -12.32 -11.45
C HIS A 93 7.46 -11.10 -12.41
N ARG A 94 8.64 -10.72 -12.88
CA ARG A 94 8.80 -9.61 -13.84
C ARG A 94 7.87 -9.71 -15.06
N GLU A 95 7.69 -10.92 -15.59
CA GLU A 95 6.84 -11.15 -16.78
C GLU A 95 5.33 -10.99 -16.50
N GLN A 96 4.93 -11.05 -15.23
CA GLN A 96 3.54 -10.93 -14.79
C GLN A 96 3.21 -9.54 -14.24
N ALA A 97 4.23 -8.70 -14.02
CA ALA A 97 4.05 -7.36 -13.48
C ALA A 97 3.42 -6.42 -14.53
N ARG A 98 2.38 -5.69 -14.12
CA ARG A 98 1.69 -4.69 -14.95
C ARG A 98 1.56 -3.38 -14.20
N GLY A 99 1.24 -2.32 -14.93
CA GLY A 99 0.98 -1.01 -14.34
C GLY A 99 -0.25 -1.00 -13.43
N PRO A 100 -0.35 -0.02 -12.52
CA PRO A 100 -1.53 0.10 -11.64
C PRO A 100 -2.83 0.17 -12.42
N ARG A 101 -2.85 0.93 -13.50
CA ARG A 101 -4.04 1.09 -14.37
C ARG A 101 -4.49 -0.21 -15.01
N ASP A 102 -3.54 -1.09 -15.36
CA ASP A 102 -3.86 -2.36 -16.03
C ASP A 102 -4.52 -3.34 -15.05
N TRP A 103 -4.13 -3.29 -13.75
CA TRP A 103 -4.71 -4.14 -12.72
C TRP A 103 -5.97 -3.58 -12.07
N ALA A 104 -6.26 -2.28 -12.22
CA ALA A 104 -7.39 -1.64 -11.54
C ALA A 104 -8.74 -2.33 -11.81
N PRO A 105 -9.10 -2.75 -13.04
CA PRO A 105 -10.37 -3.45 -13.27
C PRO A 105 -10.48 -4.76 -12.49
N ASP A 106 -9.43 -5.58 -12.50
CA ASP A 106 -9.40 -6.88 -11.84
C ASP A 106 -9.49 -6.72 -10.31
N LEU A 107 -8.79 -5.73 -9.77
CA LEU A 107 -8.80 -5.45 -8.33
C LEU A 107 -10.16 -4.90 -7.86
N LEU A 108 -10.82 -4.07 -8.67
CA LEU A 108 -12.17 -3.57 -8.38
C LEU A 108 -13.21 -4.69 -8.46
N GLU A 109 -13.09 -5.60 -9.41
CA GLU A 109 -13.94 -6.79 -9.50
C GLU A 109 -13.75 -7.68 -8.25
N ALA A 110 -12.50 -7.96 -7.87
CA ALA A 110 -12.20 -8.71 -6.64
C ALA A 110 -12.77 -8.01 -5.39
N ALA A 111 -12.69 -6.68 -5.30
CA ALA A 111 -13.21 -5.89 -4.20
C ALA A 111 -14.74 -5.98 -4.07
N ALA A 112 -15.46 -6.28 -5.16
CA ALA A 112 -16.91 -6.52 -5.08
C ALA A 112 -17.27 -7.74 -4.22
N HIS A 113 -16.35 -8.68 -4.06
CA HIS A 113 -16.58 -9.96 -3.35
C HIS A 113 -15.86 -10.04 -2.00
N ARG A 114 -14.58 -9.66 -1.94
CA ARG A 114 -13.73 -9.75 -0.74
C ARG A 114 -12.82 -8.52 -0.64
N PRO A 115 -12.27 -8.22 0.56
CA PRO A 115 -11.26 -7.16 0.68
C PRO A 115 -10.09 -7.38 -0.27
N VAL A 116 -9.50 -6.28 -0.73
CA VAL A 116 -8.32 -6.24 -1.59
C VAL A 116 -7.21 -5.49 -0.89
N ALA A 117 -5.99 -5.99 -0.95
CA ALA A 117 -4.82 -5.31 -0.40
C ALA A 117 -3.94 -4.72 -1.51
N LEU A 118 -3.59 -3.44 -1.37
CA LEU A 118 -2.49 -2.80 -2.09
C LEU A 118 -1.29 -2.76 -1.14
N VAL A 119 -0.23 -3.50 -1.47
CA VAL A 119 0.89 -3.76 -0.57
C VAL A 119 2.15 -3.04 -1.03
N PHE A 120 2.74 -2.29 -0.10
CA PHE A 120 3.95 -1.50 -0.31
C PHE A 120 5.03 -1.90 0.71
N GLY A 121 6.27 -1.97 0.27
CA GLY A 121 7.41 -2.32 1.12
C GLY A 121 8.06 -1.12 1.81
N ALA A 122 9.10 -1.41 2.59
CA ALA A 122 9.89 -0.40 3.28
C ALA A 122 10.58 0.56 2.30
N GLU A 123 10.84 1.77 2.77
CA GLU A 123 11.44 2.85 1.98
C GLU A 123 12.83 2.52 1.47
N ASP A 124 13.58 1.71 2.21
CA ASP A 124 14.98 1.35 1.89
C ASP A 124 15.13 0.03 1.13
N LYS A 125 14.28 -0.97 1.40
CA LYS A 125 14.44 -2.34 0.90
C LYS A 125 13.28 -2.86 0.06
N GLY A 126 12.14 -2.17 0.07
CA GLY A 126 10.93 -2.67 -0.56
C GLY A 126 10.37 -3.93 0.13
N LEU A 127 9.64 -4.74 -0.61
CA LEU A 127 9.12 -6.02 -0.14
C LEU A 127 10.18 -7.12 -0.29
N CYS A 128 10.27 -8.01 0.69
CA CYS A 128 11.13 -9.21 0.57
C CYS A 128 10.47 -10.27 -0.34
N ASN A 129 11.27 -11.26 -0.75
CA ASN A 129 10.77 -12.30 -1.64
C ASN A 129 9.60 -13.12 -1.05
N ASP A 130 9.60 -13.35 0.26
CA ASP A 130 8.52 -14.09 0.91
C ASP A 130 7.21 -13.26 0.93
N ASP A 131 7.29 -11.94 1.10
CA ASP A 131 6.14 -11.04 0.96
C ASP A 131 5.63 -11.01 -0.49
N LEU A 132 6.53 -10.96 -1.48
CA LEU A 132 6.16 -10.97 -2.89
C LEU A 132 5.43 -12.25 -3.32
N LYS A 133 5.72 -13.39 -2.70
CA LYS A 133 5.04 -14.68 -2.95
C LYS A 133 3.59 -14.70 -2.49
N LEU A 134 3.19 -13.81 -1.57
CA LEU A 134 1.81 -13.67 -1.13
C LEU A 134 0.94 -12.88 -2.12
N GLY A 135 1.57 -12.25 -3.10
CA GLY A 135 0.89 -11.50 -4.15
C GLY A 135 0.10 -12.40 -5.10
N THR A 136 -1.10 -11.96 -5.45
CA THR A 136 -1.91 -12.49 -6.57
C THR A 136 -1.75 -11.61 -7.81
N HIS A 137 -1.36 -10.36 -7.62
CA HIS A 137 -1.13 -9.34 -8.66
C HIS A 137 0.17 -8.61 -8.35
N TRP A 138 0.99 -8.39 -9.35
CA TRP A 138 2.27 -7.69 -9.20
C TRP A 138 2.21 -6.37 -9.94
N ILE A 139 2.32 -5.27 -9.17
CA ILE A 139 2.28 -3.90 -9.69
C ILE A 139 3.70 -3.40 -9.91
N ARG A 140 3.97 -2.93 -11.12
CA ARG A 140 5.16 -2.16 -11.46
C ARG A 140 4.74 -0.77 -11.91
N ILE A 141 5.13 0.24 -11.16
CA ILE A 141 4.89 1.63 -11.54
C ILE A 141 5.95 2.01 -12.58
N PRO A 142 5.55 2.45 -13.79
CA PRO A 142 6.51 2.92 -14.79
C PRO A 142 7.28 4.14 -14.28
N THR A 143 8.60 4.07 -14.35
CA THR A 143 9.51 5.13 -13.96
C THR A 143 10.66 5.22 -14.96
N ASP A 144 11.40 6.33 -14.93
CA ASP A 144 12.63 6.44 -15.70
C ASP A 144 13.68 5.42 -15.20
N PRO A 145 14.32 4.65 -16.09
CA PRO A 145 15.33 3.67 -15.69
C PRO A 145 16.53 4.26 -14.95
N ALA A 146 16.83 5.53 -15.18
CA ALA A 146 17.94 6.20 -14.49
C ALA A 146 17.62 6.49 -13.01
N TYR A 147 16.34 6.58 -12.65
CA TYR A 147 15.90 6.80 -11.28
C TYR A 147 14.54 6.12 -11.02
N SER A 148 14.57 4.82 -10.80
CA SER A 148 13.36 3.99 -10.70
C SER A 148 12.73 3.96 -9.31
N SER A 149 13.45 4.43 -8.27
CA SER A 149 12.94 4.42 -6.89
C SER A 149 12.00 5.61 -6.65
N LEU A 150 10.76 5.32 -6.28
CA LEU A 150 9.78 6.32 -5.88
C LEU A 150 9.76 6.48 -4.35
N ASN A 151 9.49 7.69 -3.87
CA ASN A 151 9.08 7.88 -2.49
C ASN A 151 7.82 7.04 -2.21
N LEU A 152 7.75 6.44 -1.03
CA LEU A 152 6.68 5.52 -0.66
C LEU A 152 5.29 6.15 -0.79
N SER A 153 5.09 7.38 -0.33
CA SER A 153 3.79 8.05 -0.42
C SER A 153 3.38 8.38 -1.86
N GLN A 154 4.36 8.66 -2.72
CA GLN A 154 4.12 8.86 -4.16
C GLN A 154 3.73 7.55 -4.84
N ALA A 155 4.38 6.44 -4.50
CA ALA A 155 3.99 5.11 -4.99
C ALA A 155 2.55 4.76 -4.59
N VAL A 156 2.17 5.04 -3.34
CA VAL A 156 0.79 4.85 -2.88
C VAL A 156 -0.19 5.69 -3.69
N LEU A 157 0.10 6.98 -3.90
CA LEU A 157 -0.78 7.87 -4.67
C LEU A 157 -0.99 7.39 -6.11
N LEU A 158 0.05 6.83 -6.75
CA LEU A 158 -0.04 6.34 -8.13
C LEU A 158 -0.83 5.02 -8.25
N CYS A 159 -1.01 4.28 -7.16
CA CYS A 159 -1.75 3.02 -7.11
C CYS A 159 -3.17 3.18 -6.55
N ALA A 160 -3.45 4.30 -5.86
CA ALA A 160 -4.75 4.59 -5.21
C ALA A 160 -5.77 5.31 -6.16
#